data_5d8c43cf1738573e5d677e5342b3f0ec
#
_entry.id   5d8c43cf1738573e5d677e5342b3f0ec
#
_cell.length_a   1.000
_cell.length_b   1.000
_cell.length_c   1.000
_cell.angle_alpha   90.00
_cell.angle_beta   90.00
_cell.angle_gamma   90.00
#
_symmetry.space_group_name_H-M   'P 1'
#
loop_
_entity.id
_entity.type
_entity.pdbx_description
1 polymer ?
#
loop_
_entity_poly.entity_id
_entity_poly.type
_entity_poly.pdbx_seq_one_letter_code
_entity_poly.pdbx_strand_id
1 'polypeptide(L)'
;MRFVRRNLVWFAALVVMVWFAPRPRLFAGDTPPLKLIRKIELTDIRSGEPDVSADQLAKNLTTTRMVGVQNHFDHLTPDLKNNRLFVVPEDNKSIEVYNIRTGKFIYSIKGIGVGHSVVYRADIDRIFVTDGSDGDLKIFDGTTYKLLQTVKLLADADATGYDPVTHNLYIADGGLDAKLDHGFLEIVNTDTGKQVGQIKIDSNRLEAMYVEKAGHRLFLNMTEKNSIGVIDRSKQAVAAVWPLSDCKVNASVAMDEKNHRLFAACRDGHMNILDSETGKFLQNLPISTGVDDMLFDPASRRIYVAAGEGFVNVYEETDADHYKEIGKIPTGPLGKTGLLVPSLKEYFVAVPPHGSVCAEVLVFAVQ
;
A
#
# COMPACT_ATOMS: atom_id res chain seq x y z
N MET A 1 51.43 -62.40 20.77
CA MET A 1 50.92 -61.43 19.75
C MET A 1 49.81 -60.61 20.41
N ARG A 2 50.08 -59.32 20.74
CA ARG A 2 49.13 -58.42 21.32
C ARG A 2 48.63 -57.47 20.23
N PHE A 3 47.33 -57.50 19.95
CA PHE A 3 46.66 -56.54 19.06
C PHE A 3 46.29 -55.28 19.83
N VAL A 4 46.85 -54.16 19.42
CA VAL A 4 46.50 -52.81 19.92
C VAL A 4 45.37 -52.28 19.05
N ARG A 5 44.17 -52.05 19.67
CA ARG A 5 43.07 -51.34 19.02
C ARG A 5 43.30 -49.81 19.17
N ARG A 6 43.44 -49.12 18.01
CA ARG A 6 43.43 -47.66 17.92
C ARG A 6 41.97 -47.20 17.88
N ASN A 7 41.56 -46.44 18.89
CA ASN A 7 40.30 -45.71 18.90
C ASN A 7 40.48 -44.42 18.09
N LEU A 8 39.69 -44.30 16.98
CA LEU A 8 39.58 -43.06 16.22
C LEU A 8 38.49 -42.22 16.85
N VAL A 9 38.86 -41.08 17.44
CA VAL A 9 37.89 -40.10 17.96
C VAL A 9 37.55 -39.12 16.81
N TRP A 10 36.32 -39.14 16.37
CA TRP A 10 35.82 -38.17 15.39
C TRP A 10 35.42 -36.89 16.15
N PHE A 11 36.11 -35.81 15.88
CA PHE A 11 35.67 -34.46 16.27
C PHE A 11 34.64 -33.98 15.22
N ALA A 12 33.37 -33.91 15.59
CA ALA A 12 32.39 -33.21 14.80
C ALA A 12 32.55 -31.70 15.02
N ALA A 13 33.06 -31.01 14.03
CA ALA A 13 33.10 -29.54 14.02
C ALA A 13 31.70 -28.99 13.79
N LEU A 14 31.12 -28.40 14.82
CA LEU A 14 29.84 -27.67 14.73
C LEU A 14 30.13 -26.35 14.00
N VAL A 15 29.74 -26.28 12.73
CA VAL A 15 29.77 -25.03 11.96
C VAL A 15 28.53 -24.23 12.36
N VAL A 16 28.72 -23.26 13.26
CA VAL A 16 27.70 -22.26 13.57
C VAL A 16 27.64 -21.29 12.39
N MET A 17 26.65 -21.46 11.51
CA MET A 17 26.32 -20.43 10.51
C MET A 17 25.73 -19.22 11.23
N VAL A 18 26.56 -18.21 11.43
CA VAL A 18 26.09 -16.90 11.87
C VAL A 18 25.45 -16.22 10.66
N TRP A 19 24.14 -16.17 10.65
CA TRP A 19 23.38 -15.34 9.72
C TRP A 19 23.72 -13.88 10.00
N PHE A 20 24.52 -13.28 9.14
CA PHE A 20 24.65 -11.83 9.10
C PHE A 20 23.40 -11.26 8.42
N ALA A 21 22.44 -10.81 9.22
CA ALA A 21 21.43 -9.90 8.71
C ALA A 21 22.14 -8.71 8.06
N PRO A 22 21.74 -8.29 6.84
CA PRO A 22 22.34 -7.14 6.19
C PRO A 22 22.16 -5.93 7.11
N ARG A 23 23.28 -5.37 7.56
CA ARG A 23 23.26 -4.14 8.35
C ARG A 23 22.71 -3.03 7.48
N PRO A 24 21.74 -2.23 7.99
CA PRO A 24 21.25 -1.07 7.26
C PRO A 24 22.48 -0.19 6.90
N ARG A 25 22.57 0.22 5.64
CA ARG A 25 23.54 1.23 5.23
C ARG A 25 23.09 2.55 5.84
N LEU A 26 23.57 2.84 7.04
CA LEU A 26 23.54 4.19 7.59
C LEU A 26 24.52 5.02 6.77
N PHE A 27 24.04 5.98 6.04
CA PHE A 27 24.86 7.01 5.43
C PHE A 27 25.52 7.78 6.58
N ALA A 28 26.87 7.73 6.65
CA ALA A 28 27.61 8.33 7.75
C ALA A 28 27.42 9.86 7.70
N GLY A 29 26.67 10.42 8.66
CA GLY A 29 26.56 11.85 8.87
C GLY A 29 25.16 12.47 8.86
N ASP A 30 24.15 11.84 8.23
CA ASP A 30 22.82 12.44 8.11
C ASP A 30 21.82 11.81 9.10
N THR A 31 20.97 12.65 9.70
CA THR A 31 19.84 12.18 10.51
C THR A 31 18.94 11.33 9.61
N PRO A 32 18.54 10.10 10.04
CA PRO A 32 17.68 9.26 9.20
C PRO A 32 16.35 9.96 8.92
N PRO A 33 15.81 9.89 7.69
CA PRO A 33 14.59 10.62 7.30
C PRO A 33 13.35 10.21 8.10
N LEU A 34 13.35 9.00 8.65
CA LEU A 34 12.31 8.46 9.51
C LEU A 34 12.93 7.89 10.79
N LYS A 35 12.40 8.29 11.95
CA LYS A 35 12.82 7.79 13.26
C LYS A 35 11.64 7.12 13.95
N LEU A 36 11.73 5.82 14.27
CA LEU A 36 10.70 5.12 15.03
C LEU A 36 10.50 5.78 16.39
N ILE A 37 9.26 6.18 16.70
CA ILE A 37 8.91 6.86 17.96
C ILE A 37 7.92 6.08 18.81
N ARG A 38 7.08 5.23 18.21
CA ARG A 38 6.15 4.36 18.93
C ARG A 38 5.64 3.23 18.05
N LYS A 39 5.01 2.26 18.70
CA LYS A 39 4.29 1.16 18.08
C LYS A 39 2.86 1.15 18.59
N ILE A 40 1.92 0.83 17.73
CA ILE A 40 0.52 0.57 18.09
C ILE A 40 0.33 -0.94 17.93
N GLU A 41 0.22 -1.65 19.05
CA GLU A 41 -0.06 -3.09 19.02
C GLU A 41 -1.52 -3.34 18.63
N LEU A 42 -1.73 -4.23 17.67
CA LEU A 42 -3.03 -4.57 17.13
C LEU A 42 -3.49 -5.92 17.72
N THR A 43 -3.83 -5.90 19.02
CA THR A 43 -4.12 -7.11 19.82
C THR A 43 -5.33 -7.89 19.37
N ASP A 44 -6.27 -7.25 18.68
CA ASP A 44 -7.51 -7.88 18.21
C ASP A 44 -7.37 -8.54 16.84
N ILE A 45 -6.21 -8.42 16.21
CA ILE A 45 -5.91 -9.06 14.93
C ILE A 45 -5.29 -10.42 15.20
N ARG A 46 -5.91 -11.46 14.62
CA ARG A 46 -5.48 -12.85 14.85
C ARG A 46 -4.00 -13.00 14.52
N SER A 47 -3.23 -13.42 15.52
CA SER A 47 -1.84 -13.81 15.32
C SER A 47 -1.82 -15.16 14.59
N GLY A 48 -1.17 -15.20 13.45
CA GLY A 48 -0.82 -16.42 12.72
C GLY A 48 0.50 -16.14 12.04
N GLU A 49 1.48 -17.02 12.16
CA GLU A 49 2.63 -16.94 11.27
C GLU A 49 2.12 -17.19 9.84
N PRO A 50 2.61 -16.43 8.83
CA PRO A 50 2.34 -16.83 7.47
C PRO A 50 2.89 -18.25 7.28
N ASP A 51 1.99 -19.18 6.99
CA ASP A 51 2.34 -20.62 6.78
C ASP A 51 2.98 -20.79 5.39
N VAL A 52 3.94 -19.90 5.09
CA VAL A 52 4.65 -19.88 3.81
C VAL A 52 6.16 -19.89 4.04
N SER A 53 6.86 -20.65 3.20
CA SER A 53 8.32 -20.66 3.20
C SER A 53 8.88 -19.28 2.81
N ALA A 54 10.14 -19.02 3.16
CA ALA A 54 10.83 -17.80 2.75
C ALA A 54 10.85 -17.61 1.22
N ASP A 55 11.01 -18.72 0.47
CA ASP A 55 10.97 -18.70 -1.00
C ASP A 55 9.57 -18.34 -1.54
N GLN A 56 8.52 -18.86 -0.91
CA GLN A 56 7.14 -18.51 -1.30
C GLN A 56 6.85 -17.05 -0.96
N LEU A 57 7.30 -16.54 0.20
CA LEU A 57 7.18 -15.14 0.56
C LEU A 57 7.87 -14.24 -0.46
N ALA A 58 9.14 -14.53 -0.80
CA ALA A 58 9.89 -13.78 -1.80
C ALA A 58 9.16 -13.77 -3.17
N LYS A 59 8.56 -14.90 -3.57
CA LYS A 59 7.75 -14.98 -4.77
C LYS A 59 6.49 -14.12 -4.68
N ASN A 60 5.78 -14.17 -3.56
CA ASN A 60 4.57 -13.36 -3.34
C ASN A 60 4.86 -11.86 -3.48
N LEU A 61 6.03 -11.39 -3.01
CA LEU A 61 6.40 -9.97 -3.08
C LEU A 61 6.45 -9.43 -4.52
N THR A 62 6.69 -10.29 -5.49
CA THR A 62 6.84 -9.91 -6.91
C THR A 62 5.66 -10.33 -7.79
N THR A 63 4.54 -10.73 -7.20
CA THR A 63 3.34 -11.17 -7.92
C THR A 63 2.11 -10.32 -7.54
N THR A 64 1.02 -10.53 -8.26
CA THR A 64 -0.26 -9.85 -8.01
C THR A 64 -1.08 -10.49 -6.87
N ARG A 65 -0.71 -11.68 -6.40
CA ARG A 65 -1.47 -12.42 -5.37
C ARG A 65 -0.56 -12.91 -4.26
N MET A 66 -0.97 -12.71 -3.03
CA MET A 66 -0.34 -13.22 -1.82
C MET A 66 -0.85 -14.63 -1.53
N VAL A 67 -0.23 -15.67 -2.13
CA VAL A 67 -0.65 -17.06 -1.93
C VAL A 67 -0.18 -17.58 -0.58
N GLY A 68 -1.14 -18.04 0.26
CA GLY A 68 -0.87 -18.63 1.57
C GLY A 68 -0.45 -17.64 2.66
N VAL A 69 -0.44 -16.33 2.38
CA VAL A 69 -0.22 -15.29 3.38
C VAL A 69 -1.56 -14.93 4.01
N GLN A 70 -1.61 -14.89 5.32
CA GLN A 70 -2.78 -14.46 6.09
C GLN A 70 -2.44 -13.23 6.92
N ASN A 71 -3.48 -12.51 7.34
CA ASN A 71 -3.37 -11.35 8.23
C ASN A 71 -2.50 -10.20 7.69
N HIS A 72 -2.44 -10.03 6.37
CA HIS A 72 -1.81 -8.86 5.79
C HIS A 72 -2.74 -7.64 5.87
N PHE A 73 -2.13 -6.48 5.73
CA PHE A 73 -2.86 -5.21 5.78
C PHE A 73 -2.98 -4.61 4.40
N ASP A 74 -4.09 -3.95 4.21
CA ASP A 74 -4.29 -2.99 3.16
C ASP A 74 -4.20 -1.55 3.72
N HIS A 75 -4.82 -0.57 3.09
CA HIS A 75 -4.55 0.84 3.33
C HIS A 75 -4.89 1.34 4.74
N LEU A 76 -4.21 2.41 5.14
CA LEU A 76 -4.44 3.16 6.37
C LEU A 76 -5.10 4.51 6.06
N THR A 77 -6.07 4.94 6.87
CA THR A 77 -6.73 6.25 6.68
C THR A 77 -6.83 7.02 7.99
N PRO A 78 -6.43 8.31 8.02
CA PRO A 78 -6.50 9.14 9.21
C PRO A 78 -7.81 9.93 9.25
N ASP A 79 -8.39 10.05 10.44
CA ASP A 79 -9.34 11.10 10.78
C ASP A 79 -8.73 12.00 11.87
N LEU A 80 -8.21 13.13 11.44
CA LEU A 80 -7.50 14.04 12.33
C LEU A 80 -8.44 14.85 13.22
N LYS A 81 -9.69 15.04 12.79
CA LYS A 81 -10.70 15.77 13.56
C LYS A 81 -11.06 15.04 14.85
N ASN A 82 -11.22 13.72 14.79
CA ASN A 82 -11.58 12.89 15.93
C ASN A 82 -10.40 12.04 16.45
N ASN A 83 -9.16 12.30 15.99
CA ASN A 83 -7.94 11.57 16.33
C ASN A 83 -8.07 10.06 16.11
N ARG A 84 -8.60 9.63 14.97
CA ARG A 84 -8.76 8.21 14.63
C ARG A 84 -7.79 7.79 13.51
N LEU A 85 -7.37 6.55 13.56
CA LEU A 85 -6.68 5.83 12.51
C LEU A 85 -7.52 4.60 12.16
N PHE A 86 -7.97 4.51 10.92
CA PHE A 86 -8.59 3.32 10.36
C PHE A 86 -7.51 2.41 9.82
N VAL A 87 -7.53 1.16 10.23
CA VAL A 87 -6.59 0.11 9.83
C VAL A 87 -7.38 -0.99 9.16
N VAL A 88 -6.92 -1.46 8.01
CA VAL A 88 -7.59 -2.48 7.20
C VAL A 88 -6.82 -3.81 7.25
N PRO A 89 -7.12 -4.71 8.18
CA PRO A 89 -6.61 -6.07 8.14
C PRO A 89 -7.53 -6.91 7.24
N GLU A 90 -7.11 -7.23 6.04
CA GLU A 90 -7.95 -7.84 4.99
C GLU A 90 -8.71 -9.08 5.47
N ASP A 91 -8.02 -10.02 6.14
CA ASP A 91 -8.61 -11.30 6.56
C ASP A 91 -9.42 -11.23 7.87
N ASN A 92 -9.40 -10.09 8.58
CA ASN A 92 -10.05 -9.96 9.89
C ASN A 92 -11.56 -9.68 9.80
N LYS A 93 -12.06 -9.47 8.60
CA LYS A 93 -13.48 -9.17 8.30
C LYS A 93 -14.00 -7.94 9.03
N SER A 94 -13.14 -6.95 9.19
CA SER A 94 -13.44 -5.70 9.91
C SER A 94 -12.47 -4.60 9.54
N ILE A 95 -12.88 -3.36 9.83
CA ILE A 95 -11.98 -2.21 9.88
C ILE A 95 -11.73 -1.88 11.34
N GLU A 96 -10.47 -1.84 11.74
CA GLU A 96 -10.09 -1.53 13.11
C GLU A 96 -9.82 -0.04 13.29
N VAL A 97 -10.36 0.53 14.36
CA VAL A 97 -10.27 1.97 14.65
C VAL A 97 -9.44 2.17 15.91
N TYR A 98 -8.34 2.90 15.76
CA TYR A 98 -7.44 3.26 16.87
C TYR A 98 -7.35 4.77 17.04
N ASN A 99 -7.00 5.21 18.24
CA ASN A 99 -6.62 6.60 18.43
C ASN A 99 -5.25 6.86 17.82
N ILE A 100 -5.17 7.70 16.82
CA ILE A 100 -3.95 7.95 16.05
C ILE A 100 -2.79 8.50 16.88
N ARG A 101 -3.07 9.19 18.00
CA ARG A 101 -2.05 9.79 18.87
C ARG A 101 -1.60 8.88 20.00
N THR A 102 -2.54 8.13 20.60
CA THR A 102 -2.26 7.30 21.76
C THR A 102 -2.07 5.82 21.45
N GLY A 103 -2.50 5.39 20.27
CA GLY A 103 -2.51 3.97 19.87
C GLY A 103 -3.60 3.15 20.56
N LYS A 104 -4.49 3.75 21.34
CA LYS A 104 -5.56 3.00 22.01
C LYS A 104 -6.63 2.55 21.03
N PHE A 105 -7.04 1.29 21.14
CA PHE A 105 -8.18 0.75 20.42
C PHE A 105 -9.46 1.52 20.75
N ILE A 106 -10.27 1.79 19.74
CA ILE A 106 -11.55 2.51 19.86
C ILE A 106 -12.71 1.57 19.50
N TYR A 107 -12.67 0.98 18.31
CA TYR A 107 -13.80 0.19 17.79
C TYR A 107 -13.37 -0.75 16.66
N SER A 108 -14.16 -1.80 16.44
CA SER A 108 -14.04 -2.70 15.31
C SER A 108 -15.32 -2.65 14.47
N ILE A 109 -15.26 -2.12 13.27
CA ILE A 109 -16.38 -2.04 12.33
C ILE A 109 -16.49 -3.41 11.66
N LYS A 110 -17.52 -4.16 11.99
CA LYS A 110 -17.75 -5.53 11.49
C LYS A 110 -18.63 -5.54 10.24
N GLY A 111 -18.71 -6.71 9.58
CA GLY A 111 -19.54 -6.92 8.41
C GLY A 111 -18.84 -6.58 7.09
N ILE A 112 -17.52 -6.62 7.10
CA ILE A 112 -16.65 -6.52 5.94
C ILE A 112 -16.19 -7.94 5.59
N GLY A 113 -16.22 -8.32 4.33
CA GLY A 113 -15.74 -9.63 3.88
C GLY A 113 -14.22 -9.63 3.72
N VAL A 114 -13.73 -8.89 2.72
CA VAL A 114 -12.31 -8.58 2.49
C VAL A 114 -12.22 -7.07 2.27
N GLY A 115 -11.81 -6.34 3.31
CA GLY A 115 -11.68 -4.89 3.23
C GLY A 115 -10.38 -4.49 2.53
N HIS A 116 -10.44 -3.46 1.69
CA HIS A 116 -9.26 -2.92 1.01
C HIS A 116 -9.04 -1.45 1.35
N SER A 117 -9.93 -0.57 0.92
CA SER A 117 -9.77 0.86 1.08
C SER A 117 -10.78 1.47 2.04
N VAL A 118 -10.34 2.50 2.78
CA VAL A 118 -11.22 3.32 3.63
C VAL A 118 -11.07 4.77 3.22
N VAL A 119 -12.17 5.44 2.93
CA VAL A 119 -12.22 6.89 2.74
C VAL A 119 -13.14 7.51 3.78
N TYR A 120 -12.64 8.47 4.55
CA TYR A 120 -13.43 9.19 5.54
C TYR A 120 -13.72 10.63 5.06
N ARG A 121 -14.99 10.95 4.93
CA ARG A 121 -15.51 12.29 4.63
C ARG A 121 -15.89 12.99 5.94
N ALA A 122 -14.97 13.82 6.46
CA ALA A 122 -15.13 14.51 7.76
C ALA A 122 -16.23 15.59 7.75
N ASP A 123 -16.57 16.14 6.60
CA ASP A 123 -17.60 17.16 6.41
C ASP A 123 -19.02 16.62 6.53
N ILE A 124 -19.25 15.37 6.11
CA ILE A 124 -20.55 14.69 6.18
C ILE A 124 -20.58 13.55 7.20
N ASP A 125 -19.47 13.30 7.89
CA ASP A 125 -19.26 12.24 8.87
C ASP A 125 -19.66 10.85 8.33
N ARG A 126 -19.00 10.45 7.23
CA ARG A 126 -19.23 9.15 6.56
C ARG A 126 -17.91 8.42 6.30
N ILE A 127 -17.96 7.11 6.52
CA ILE A 127 -16.88 6.18 6.24
C ILE A 127 -17.30 5.34 5.04
N PHE A 128 -16.49 5.33 4.00
CA PHE A 128 -16.67 4.54 2.78
C PHE A 128 -15.63 3.43 2.80
N VAL A 129 -16.07 2.17 2.67
CA VAL A 129 -15.20 0.98 2.73
C VAL A 129 -15.45 0.13 1.49
N THR A 130 -14.41 -0.17 0.74
CA THR A 130 -14.48 -1.16 -0.34
C THR A 130 -14.36 -2.56 0.25
N ASP A 131 -15.21 -3.47 -0.22
CA ASP A 131 -15.25 -4.87 0.17
C ASP A 131 -15.14 -5.75 -1.09
N GLY A 132 -13.95 -6.27 -1.32
CA GLY A 132 -13.63 -7.03 -2.54
C GLY A 132 -14.34 -8.36 -2.62
N SER A 133 -14.65 -9.02 -1.49
CA SER A 133 -15.28 -10.34 -1.49
C SER A 133 -16.73 -10.31 -2.00
N ASP A 134 -17.49 -9.33 -1.52
CA ASP A 134 -18.90 -9.16 -1.88
C ASP A 134 -19.08 -8.29 -3.13
N GLY A 135 -18.04 -7.55 -3.51
CA GLY A 135 -18.12 -6.54 -4.57
C GLY A 135 -19.02 -5.39 -4.15
N ASP A 136 -18.70 -4.76 -3.03
CA ASP A 136 -19.52 -3.72 -2.42
C ASP A 136 -18.72 -2.47 -2.07
N LEU A 137 -19.35 -1.30 -2.15
CA LEU A 137 -18.96 -0.13 -1.36
C LEU A 137 -19.92 -0.01 -0.18
N LYS A 138 -19.42 -0.17 1.03
CA LYS A 138 -20.18 -0.06 2.27
C LYS A 138 -20.00 1.33 2.87
N ILE A 139 -21.11 2.02 3.18
CA ILE A 139 -21.13 3.38 3.72
C ILE A 139 -21.61 3.32 5.16
N PHE A 140 -20.76 3.75 6.08
CA PHE A 140 -21.06 3.76 7.52
C PHE A 140 -21.18 5.18 8.06
N ASP A 141 -21.97 5.32 9.11
CA ASP A 141 -21.99 6.52 9.94
C ASP A 141 -20.67 6.68 10.70
N GLY A 142 -20.06 7.85 10.59
CA GLY A 142 -18.72 8.09 11.13
C GLY A 142 -18.66 8.16 12.66
N THR A 143 -19.77 8.46 13.33
CA THR A 143 -19.87 8.52 14.80
C THR A 143 -20.29 7.19 15.42
N THR A 144 -21.31 6.55 14.85
CA THR A 144 -21.92 5.33 15.42
C THR A 144 -21.41 4.04 14.83
N TYR A 145 -20.66 4.11 13.71
CA TYR A 145 -20.17 2.99 12.92
C TYR A 145 -21.27 2.06 12.38
N LYS A 146 -22.52 2.52 12.34
CA LYS A 146 -23.63 1.74 11.77
C LYS A 146 -23.60 1.79 10.25
N LEU A 147 -23.83 0.64 9.62
CA LEU A 147 -24.00 0.57 8.17
C LEU A 147 -25.25 1.37 7.76
N LEU A 148 -25.09 2.30 6.87
CA LEU A 148 -26.16 3.14 6.33
C LEU A 148 -26.63 2.68 4.96
N GLN A 149 -25.67 2.28 4.12
CA GLN A 149 -25.93 1.93 2.73
C GLN A 149 -24.87 0.95 2.21
N THR A 150 -25.27 0.12 1.27
CA THR A 150 -24.38 -0.70 0.44
C THR A 150 -24.64 -0.35 -1.02
N VAL A 151 -23.58 -0.04 -1.76
CA VAL A 151 -23.61 0.14 -3.22
C VAL A 151 -23.02 -1.12 -3.83
N LYS A 152 -23.78 -1.82 -4.67
CA LYS A 152 -23.32 -3.05 -5.31
C LYS A 152 -22.38 -2.72 -6.47
N LEU A 153 -21.21 -3.34 -6.44
CA LEU A 153 -20.14 -3.24 -7.42
C LEU A 153 -19.81 -4.65 -7.94
N LEU A 154 -18.66 -4.81 -8.58
CA LEU A 154 -18.13 -6.13 -8.93
C LEU A 154 -17.15 -6.64 -7.85
N ALA A 155 -16.91 -7.95 -7.86
CA ALA A 155 -15.87 -8.55 -7.01
C ALA A 155 -14.52 -7.86 -7.26
N ASP A 156 -13.64 -7.88 -6.25
CA ASP A 156 -12.37 -7.15 -6.25
C ASP A 156 -12.56 -5.62 -6.22
N ALA A 157 -13.61 -5.13 -5.52
CA ALA A 157 -13.74 -3.71 -5.22
C ALA A 157 -12.63 -3.30 -4.25
N ASP A 158 -11.58 -2.67 -4.77
CA ASP A 158 -10.27 -2.53 -4.13
C ASP A 158 -9.85 -1.06 -4.02
N ALA A 159 -8.86 -0.65 -4.80
CA ALA A 159 -8.22 0.66 -4.72
C ALA A 159 -9.18 1.81 -5.01
N THR A 160 -9.00 2.90 -4.28
CA THR A 160 -9.85 4.09 -4.41
C THR A 160 -9.07 5.36 -4.71
N GLY A 161 -9.74 6.29 -5.40
CA GLY A 161 -9.28 7.66 -5.60
C GLY A 161 -10.42 8.65 -5.36
N TYR A 162 -10.26 9.57 -4.40
CA TYR A 162 -11.28 10.56 -4.09
C TYR A 162 -11.00 11.91 -4.75
N ASP A 163 -12.00 12.46 -5.43
CA ASP A 163 -11.97 13.82 -5.98
C ASP A 163 -12.74 14.77 -5.06
N PRO A 164 -12.05 15.65 -4.32
CA PRO A 164 -12.70 16.56 -3.40
C PRO A 164 -13.48 17.71 -4.09
N VAL A 165 -13.31 17.91 -5.39
CA VAL A 165 -14.02 18.96 -6.15
C VAL A 165 -15.39 18.48 -6.58
N THR A 166 -15.48 17.26 -7.11
CA THR A 166 -16.73 16.67 -7.59
C THR A 166 -17.42 15.80 -6.55
N HIS A 167 -16.73 15.51 -5.45
CA HIS A 167 -17.12 14.53 -4.42
C HIS A 167 -17.33 13.12 -4.97
N ASN A 168 -16.67 12.79 -6.06
CA ASN A 168 -16.70 11.46 -6.64
C ASN A 168 -15.58 10.59 -6.06
N LEU A 169 -15.94 9.36 -5.70
CA LEU A 169 -15.05 8.29 -5.34
C LEU A 169 -14.92 7.37 -6.54
N TYR A 170 -13.71 7.23 -7.05
CA TYR A 170 -13.34 6.27 -8.09
C TYR A 170 -12.91 4.98 -7.41
N ILE A 171 -13.40 3.84 -7.89
CA ILE A 171 -13.15 2.52 -7.29
C ILE A 171 -12.75 1.58 -8.41
N ALA A 172 -11.60 0.93 -8.27
CA ALA A 172 -11.19 -0.14 -9.17
C ALA A 172 -11.86 -1.43 -8.76
N ASP A 173 -12.47 -2.15 -9.71
CA ASP A 173 -13.12 -3.44 -9.48
C ASP A 173 -13.12 -4.36 -10.69
N GLY A 174 -13.66 -5.55 -10.56
CA GLY A 174 -13.84 -6.50 -11.64
C GLY A 174 -12.61 -7.39 -11.89
N GLY A 175 -12.28 -7.62 -13.15
CA GLY A 175 -11.11 -8.41 -13.53
C GLY A 175 -11.18 -9.89 -13.13
N LEU A 176 -10.03 -10.46 -12.72
CA LEU A 176 -9.89 -11.90 -12.48
C LEU A 176 -10.85 -12.43 -11.41
N ASP A 177 -11.08 -11.69 -10.33
CA ASP A 177 -11.91 -12.14 -9.21
C ASP A 177 -13.40 -12.07 -9.57
N ALA A 178 -13.80 -11.19 -10.48
CA ALA A 178 -15.10 -11.18 -11.13
C ALA A 178 -15.19 -12.15 -12.34
N LYS A 179 -14.11 -12.89 -12.67
CA LYS A 179 -14.00 -13.79 -13.82
C LYS A 179 -14.15 -13.07 -15.15
N LEU A 180 -13.62 -11.85 -15.25
CA LEU A 180 -13.60 -11.02 -16.43
C LEU A 180 -12.18 -10.84 -16.96
N ASP A 181 -12.03 -10.61 -18.25
CA ASP A 181 -10.76 -10.27 -18.91
C ASP A 181 -10.43 -8.78 -18.84
N HIS A 182 -11.28 -8.00 -18.19
CA HIS A 182 -11.18 -6.55 -18.02
C HIS A 182 -11.72 -6.14 -16.66
N GLY A 183 -11.31 -4.98 -16.18
CA GLY A 183 -11.85 -4.36 -14.98
C GLY A 183 -12.67 -3.12 -15.29
N PHE A 184 -13.12 -2.46 -14.24
CA PHE A 184 -13.83 -1.21 -14.31
C PHE A 184 -13.28 -0.20 -13.31
N LEU A 185 -13.49 1.07 -13.63
CA LEU A 185 -13.36 2.16 -12.69
C LEU A 185 -14.78 2.67 -12.43
N GLU A 186 -15.31 2.29 -11.29
CA GLU A 186 -16.64 2.71 -10.83
C GLU A 186 -16.58 4.13 -10.29
N ILE A 187 -17.64 4.90 -10.48
CA ILE A 187 -17.73 6.28 -10.00
C ILE A 187 -18.94 6.41 -9.10
N VAL A 188 -18.69 6.62 -7.80
CA VAL A 188 -19.74 6.82 -6.80
C VAL A 188 -19.67 8.24 -6.26
N ASN A 189 -20.78 8.99 -6.35
CA ASN A 189 -20.86 10.30 -5.71
C ASN A 189 -21.09 10.12 -4.20
N THR A 190 -20.15 10.62 -3.40
CA THR A 190 -20.12 10.39 -1.95
C THR A 190 -21.16 11.19 -1.16
N ASP A 191 -21.72 12.26 -1.73
CA ASP A 191 -22.80 13.02 -1.07
C ASP A 191 -24.12 12.25 -1.12
N THR A 192 -24.35 11.51 -2.20
CA THR A 192 -25.61 10.79 -2.45
C THR A 192 -25.50 9.29 -2.21
N GLY A 193 -24.28 8.73 -2.18
CA GLY A 193 -24.03 7.29 -2.14
C GLY A 193 -24.50 6.58 -3.42
N LYS A 194 -24.61 7.28 -4.55
CA LYS A 194 -25.09 6.68 -5.82
C LYS A 194 -23.94 6.52 -6.80
N GLN A 195 -23.92 5.39 -7.49
CA GLN A 195 -23.10 5.21 -8.68
C GLN A 195 -23.58 6.19 -9.78
N VAL A 196 -22.65 6.97 -10.31
CA VAL A 196 -22.89 8.02 -11.29
C VAL A 196 -22.16 7.80 -12.60
N GLY A 197 -21.31 6.77 -12.69
CA GLY A 197 -20.59 6.41 -13.89
C GLY A 197 -19.81 5.11 -13.72
N GLN A 198 -19.34 4.60 -14.85
CA GLN A 198 -18.49 3.41 -14.94
C GLN A 198 -17.62 3.54 -16.19
N ILE A 199 -16.34 3.25 -16.06
CA ILE A 199 -15.38 3.27 -17.17
C ILE A 199 -14.77 1.88 -17.30
N LYS A 200 -14.98 1.24 -18.46
CA LYS A 200 -14.34 -0.04 -18.76
C LYS A 200 -12.85 0.16 -18.98
N ILE A 201 -12.03 -0.65 -18.31
CA ILE A 201 -10.57 -0.65 -18.38
C ILE A 201 -10.11 -1.97 -18.99
N ASP A 202 -9.34 -1.89 -20.08
CA ASP A 202 -8.79 -3.07 -20.76
C ASP A 202 -7.55 -3.62 -19.99
N SER A 203 -7.79 -4.07 -18.76
CA SER A 203 -6.86 -4.79 -17.90
C SER A 203 -7.69 -5.59 -16.89
N ASN A 204 -7.28 -6.82 -16.59
CA ASN A 204 -7.97 -7.68 -15.64
C ASN A 204 -7.38 -7.60 -14.22
N ARG A 205 -6.42 -6.70 -13.97
CA ARG A 205 -5.89 -6.38 -12.65
C ARG A 205 -5.61 -4.89 -12.57
N LEU A 206 -6.31 -4.24 -11.67
CA LEU A 206 -6.20 -2.81 -11.38
C LEU A 206 -5.70 -2.64 -9.95
N GLU A 207 -4.86 -1.64 -9.73
CA GLU A 207 -4.29 -1.33 -8.41
C GLU A 207 -4.40 0.18 -8.16
N ALA A 208 -3.65 0.71 -7.19
CA ALA A 208 -3.75 2.09 -6.76
C ALA A 208 -3.79 3.12 -7.90
N MET A 209 -4.47 4.22 -7.65
CA MET A 209 -4.67 5.32 -8.58
C MET A 209 -4.30 6.66 -7.95
N TYR A 210 -3.94 7.63 -8.78
CA TYR A 210 -3.71 9.01 -8.38
C TYR A 210 -4.73 9.93 -9.06
N VAL A 211 -5.50 10.67 -8.28
CA VAL A 211 -6.44 11.68 -8.76
C VAL A 211 -5.73 13.02 -8.80
N GLU A 212 -5.51 13.57 -9.99
CA GLU A 212 -4.87 14.86 -10.18
C GLU A 212 -5.71 15.98 -9.52
N LYS A 213 -5.05 16.82 -8.73
CA LYS A 213 -5.70 17.87 -7.93
C LYS A 213 -5.96 19.13 -8.75
N ALA A 214 -4.96 19.54 -9.56
CA ALA A 214 -5.03 20.74 -10.37
C ALA A 214 -5.69 20.51 -11.74
N GLY A 215 -5.73 19.27 -12.22
CA GLY A 215 -6.25 18.90 -13.52
C GLY A 215 -7.50 18.00 -13.45
N HIS A 216 -7.78 17.35 -14.55
CA HIS A 216 -8.95 16.47 -14.69
C HIS A 216 -8.56 15.02 -15.00
N ARG A 217 -7.28 14.65 -14.86
CA ARG A 217 -6.80 13.30 -15.11
C ARG A 217 -6.82 12.46 -13.84
N LEU A 218 -6.91 11.17 -14.04
CA LEU A 218 -6.65 10.14 -13.03
C LEU A 218 -5.66 9.16 -13.66
N PHE A 219 -4.63 8.78 -12.92
CA PHE A 219 -3.62 7.81 -13.33
C PHE A 219 -3.86 6.51 -12.57
N LEU A 220 -4.11 5.41 -13.31
CA LEU A 220 -4.51 4.11 -12.78
C LEU A 220 -3.47 3.05 -13.12
N ASN A 221 -3.04 2.26 -12.14
CA ASN A 221 -2.20 1.10 -12.39
C ASN A 221 -3.00 -0.01 -13.10
N MET A 222 -2.58 -0.36 -14.30
CA MET A 222 -3.03 -1.51 -15.09
C MET A 222 -1.97 -2.60 -14.96
N THR A 223 -2.02 -3.32 -13.84
CA THR A 223 -0.92 -4.14 -13.32
C THR A 223 -0.55 -5.31 -14.23
N GLU A 224 -1.53 -6.00 -14.77
CA GLU A 224 -1.30 -7.13 -15.69
C GLU A 224 -0.61 -6.67 -16.99
N LYS A 225 -0.82 -5.40 -17.39
CA LYS A 225 -0.22 -4.81 -18.59
C LYS A 225 1.08 -4.05 -18.34
N ASN A 226 1.52 -3.96 -17.09
CA ASN A 226 2.67 -3.14 -16.70
C ASN A 226 2.58 -1.73 -17.31
N SER A 227 1.45 -1.06 -17.12
CA SER A 227 1.18 0.25 -17.71
C SER A 227 0.33 1.12 -16.81
N ILE A 228 0.31 2.42 -17.11
CA ILE A 228 -0.55 3.41 -16.47
C ILE A 228 -1.67 3.79 -17.44
N GLY A 229 -2.91 3.58 -17.01
CA GLY A 229 -4.09 4.14 -17.67
C GLY A 229 -4.25 5.61 -17.32
N VAL A 230 -4.36 6.47 -18.32
CA VAL A 230 -4.67 7.89 -18.15
C VAL A 230 -6.15 8.07 -18.41
N ILE A 231 -6.89 8.42 -17.38
CA ILE A 231 -8.34 8.61 -17.44
C ILE A 231 -8.66 10.10 -17.49
N ASP A 232 -9.41 10.51 -18.48
CA ASP A 232 -10.04 11.84 -18.52
C ASP A 232 -11.35 11.78 -17.71
N ARG A 233 -11.32 12.34 -16.49
CA ARG A 233 -12.45 12.34 -15.56
C ARG A 233 -13.67 13.12 -16.11
N SER A 234 -13.43 14.16 -16.92
CA SER A 234 -14.51 14.97 -17.49
C SER A 234 -15.27 14.25 -18.59
N LYS A 235 -14.59 13.37 -19.33
CA LYS A 235 -15.17 12.55 -20.40
C LYS A 235 -15.56 11.16 -19.93
N GLN A 236 -15.16 10.77 -18.72
CA GLN A 236 -15.31 9.41 -18.19
C GLN A 236 -14.76 8.36 -19.17
N ALA A 237 -13.55 8.56 -19.63
CA ALA A 237 -12.94 7.70 -20.66
C ALA A 237 -11.43 7.54 -20.46
N VAL A 238 -10.90 6.41 -20.93
CA VAL A 238 -9.44 6.20 -21.06
C VAL A 238 -8.94 7.10 -22.19
N ALA A 239 -8.05 8.04 -21.86
CA ALA A 239 -7.45 8.97 -22.82
C ALA A 239 -6.15 8.42 -23.41
N ALA A 240 -5.37 7.68 -22.62
CA ALA A 240 -4.13 7.05 -23.06
C ALA A 240 -3.77 5.86 -22.16
N VAL A 241 -2.87 5.02 -22.65
CA VAL A 241 -2.22 3.94 -21.88
C VAL A 241 -0.72 4.07 -22.08
N TRP A 242 0.02 4.24 -20.99
CA TRP A 242 1.47 4.43 -21.02
C TRP A 242 2.20 3.19 -20.51
N PRO A 243 2.98 2.50 -21.36
CA PRO A 243 3.75 1.35 -20.92
C PRO A 243 4.88 1.76 -19.97
N LEU A 244 5.15 0.93 -18.98
CA LEU A 244 6.28 1.08 -18.07
C LEU A 244 7.51 0.33 -18.61
N SER A 245 8.70 0.82 -18.28
CA SER A 245 9.97 0.26 -18.73
C SER A 245 10.67 -0.46 -17.58
N ASP A 246 11.02 -1.74 -17.77
CA ASP A 246 11.70 -2.56 -16.76
C ASP A 246 11.07 -2.44 -15.36
N CYS A 247 9.74 -2.52 -15.29
CA CYS A 247 8.93 -2.32 -14.10
C CYS A 247 7.72 -3.26 -14.21
N LYS A 248 7.68 -4.31 -13.42
CA LYS A 248 6.66 -5.35 -13.49
C LYS A 248 5.78 -5.35 -12.26
N VAL A 249 4.51 -5.64 -12.48
CA VAL A 249 3.51 -5.68 -11.41
C VAL A 249 3.45 -4.32 -10.72
N ASN A 250 3.13 -3.28 -11.51
CA ASN A 250 2.95 -1.93 -10.96
C ASN A 250 1.73 -1.90 -10.03
N ALA A 251 1.96 -1.42 -8.81
CA ALA A 251 0.98 -1.45 -7.74
C ALA A 251 0.67 -0.06 -7.17
N SER A 252 1.64 0.84 -7.14
CA SER A 252 1.43 2.15 -6.55
C SER A 252 1.82 3.28 -7.48
N VAL A 253 1.14 4.43 -7.33
CA VAL A 253 1.36 5.63 -8.15
C VAL A 253 1.26 6.89 -7.31
N ALA A 254 2.21 7.81 -7.48
CA ALA A 254 2.21 9.13 -6.88
C ALA A 254 2.65 10.18 -7.91
N MET A 255 2.45 11.46 -7.62
CA MET A 255 2.74 12.52 -8.57
C MET A 255 3.30 13.78 -7.90
N ASP A 256 4.32 14.37 -8.49
CA ASP A 256 4.65 15.76 -8.32
C ASP A 256 3.96 16.58 -9.43
N GLU A 257 2.80 17.13 -9.11
CA GLU A 257 2.02 17.92 -10.07
C GLU A 257 2.76 19.21 -10.49
N LYS A 258 3.56 19.77 -9.60
CA LYS A 258 4.28 21.01 -9.86
C LYS A 258 5.33 20.86 -10.96
N ASN A 259 6.06 19.76 -10.94
CA ASN A 259 7.14 19.48 -11.89
C ASN A 259 6.72 18.50 -13.00
N HIS A 260 5.43 18.10 -13.05
CA HIS A 260 4.90 17.16 -14.01
C HIS A 260 5.64 15.82 -14.02
N ARG A 261 5.87 15.24 -12.82
CA ARG A 261 6.51 13.92 -12.67
C ARG A 261 5.53 12.93 -12.06
N LEU A 262 5.34 11.83 -12.77
CA LEU A 262 4.53 10.68 -12.31
C LEU A 262 5.47 9.57 -11.88
N PHE A 263 5.29 9.08 -10.68
CA PHE A 263 6.03 7.98 -10.09
C PHE A 263 5.16 6.73 -10.14
N ALA A 264 5.64 5.65 -10.75
CA ALA A 264 4.97 4.35 -10.80
C ALA A 264 5.87 3.30 -10.16
N ALA A 265 5.45 2.73 -9.03
CA ALA A 265 6.23 1.75 -8.28
C ALA A 265 5.73 0.33 -8.57
N CYS A 266 6.68 -0.58 -8.80
CA CYS A 266 6.46 -1.96 -9.20
C CYS A 266 6.96 -2.93 -8.13
N ARG A 267 6.23 -4.03 -7.93
CA ARG A 267 6.55 -5.05 -6.93
C ARG A 267 7.87 -5.77 -7.18
N ASP A 268 8.40 -5.70 -8.40
CA ASP A 268 9.72 -6.27 -8.75
C ASP A 268 10.93 -5.43 -8.31
N GLY A 269 10.72 -4.35 -7.57
CA GLY A 269 11.79 -3.54 -7.00
C GLY A 269 12.22 -2.34 -7.83
N HIS A 270 11.34 -1.85 -8.69
CA HIS A 270 11.59 -0.71 -9.57
C HIS A 270 10.56 0.40 -9.38
N MET A 271 10.98 1.65 -9.51
CA MET A 271 10.11 2.81 -9.59
C MET A 271 10.42 3.59 -10.86
N ASN A 272 9.48 3.61 -11.79
CA ASN A 272 9.57 4.41 -13.01
C ASN A 272 9.16 5.86 -12.73
N ILE A 273 9.89 6.79 -13.31
CA ILE A 273 9.56 8.20 -13.35
C ILE A 273 9.21 8.55 -14.78
N LEU A 274 8.02 9.11 -14.95
CA LEU A 274 7.46 9.51 -16.24
C LEU A 274 7.19 11.01 -16.26
N ASP A 275 7.29 11.61 -17.42
CA ASP A 275 6.68 12.90 -17.68
C ASP A 275 5.15 12.74 -17.70
N SER A 276 4.45 13.42 -16.80
CA SER A 276 3.00 13.25 -16.63
C SER A 276 2.13 13.86 -17.71
N GLU A 277 2.72 14.67 -18.61
CA GLU A 277 2.00 15.25 -19.75
C GLU A 277 2.02 14.32 -20.96
N THR A 278 3.13 13.60 -21.15
CA THR A 278 3.37 12.83 -22.37
C THR A 278 3.45 11.33 -22.16
N GLY A 279 3.63 10.87 -20.91
CA GLY A 279 3.91 9.47 -20.57
C GLY A 279 5.34 9.05 -20.92
N LYS A 280 6.21 9.99 -21.30
CA LYS A 280 7.60 9.68 -21.65
C LYS A 280 8.34 9.13 -20.42
N PHE A 281 8.94 7.96 -20.57
CA PHE A 281 9.86 7.40 -19.57
C PHE A 281 11.09 8.32 -19.42
N LEU A 282 11.43 8.64 -18.19
CA LEU A 282 12.58 9.50 -17.86
C LEU A 282 13.69 8.70 -17.20
N GLN A 283 13.38 7.95 -16.13
CA GLN A 283 14.35 7.13 -15.43
C GLN A 283 13.69 6.02 -14.58
N ASN A 284 14.51 5.10 -14.12
CA ASN A 284 14.13 4.02 -13.22
C ASN A 284 15.00 4.08 -11.95
N LEU A 285 14.39 4.02 -10.78
CA LEU A 285 15.06 4.00 -9.48
C LEU A 285 14.84 2.66 -8.80
N PRO A 286 15.86 2.10 -8.11
CA PRO A 286 15.69 0.88 -7.33
C PRO A 286 14.87 1.16 -6.06
N ILE A 287 13.94 0.26 -5.73
CA ILE A 287 13.21 0.26 -4.46
C ILE A 287 13.22 -1.15 -3.86
N SER A 288 12.71 -1.32 -2.66
CA SER A 288 12.48 -2.65 -2.08
C SER A 288 11.34 -3.36 -2.82
N THR A 289 11.39 -4.69 -2.87
CA THR A 289 10.37 -5.52 -3.54
C THR A 289 9.06 -5.59 -2.75
N GLY A 290 7.96 -5.80 -3.47
CA GLY A 290 6.64 -5.95 -2.85
C GLY A 290 6.03 -4.63 -2.39
N VAL A 291 6.25 -3.55 -3.15
CA VAL A 291 5.60 -2.26 -2.89
C VAL A 291 4.08 -2.35 -3.01
N ASP A 292 3.40 -1.62 -2.17
CA ASP A 292 1.94 -1.44 -2.21
C ASP A 292 1.57 0.05 -2.07
N ASP A 293 2.17 0.75 -1.11
CA ASP A 293 1.98 2.18 -0.95
C ASP A 293 3.22 3.00 -1.29
N MET A 294 3.01 4.03 -2.08
CA MET A 294 3.98 5.08 -2.38
C MET A 294 3.30 6.45 -2.26
N LEU A 295 4.00 7.38 -1.64
CA LEU A 295 3.49 8.73 -1.38
C LEU A 295 4.56 9.75 -1.76
N PHE A 296 4.15 10.86 -2.37
CA PHE A 296 4.99 12.04 -2.57
C PHE A 296 4.54 13.18 -1.65
N ASP A 297 5.46 13.71 -0.86
CA ASP A 297 5.23 14.91 -0.05
C ASP A 297 5.81 16.14 -0.75
N PRO A 298 4.97 17.01 -1.33
CA PRO A 298 5.46 18.19 -2.04
C PRO A 298 6.12 19.23 -1.13
N ALA A 299 5.86 19.18 0.19
CA ALA A 299 6.45 20.14 1.12
C ALA A 299 7.92 19.82 1.41
N SER A 300 8.25 18.56 1.60
CA SER A 300 9.62 18.09 1.80
C SER A 300 10.30 17.64 0.50
N ARG A 301 9.55 17.51 -0.60
CA ARG A 301 9.97 16.92 -1.87
C ARG A 301 10.53 15.50 -1.69
N ARG A 302 9.81 14.69 -0.91
CA ARG A 302 10.23 13.32 -0.61
C ARG A 302 9.21 12.31 -1.10
N ILE A 303 9.73 11.20 -1.61
CA ILE A 303 8.96 10.02 -1.98
C ILE A 303 9.19 8.98 -0.89
N TYR A 304 8.11 8.42 -0.35
CA TYR A 304 8.12 7.34 0.63
C TYR A 304 7.54 6.11 -0.01
N VAL A 305 8.26 4.99 0.00
CA VAL A 305 7.85 3.73 -0.63
C VAL A 305 7.84 2.63 0.42
N ALA A 306 6.66 2.20 0.85
CA ALA A 306 6.50 1.07 1.76
C ALA A 306 6.47 -0.24 0.98
N ALA A 307 7.33 -1.19 1.34
CA ALA A 307 7.53 -2.42 0.60
C ALA A 307 7.56 -3.65 1.49
N GLY A 308 6.91 -4.73 1.03
CA GLY A 308 6.75 -5.99 1.75
C GLY A 308 8.05 -6.73 2.05
N GLU A 309 9.16 -6.39 1.39
CA GLU A 309 10.50 -6.83 1.77
C GLU A 309 10.87 -6.43 3.22
N GLY A 310 10.13 -5.49 3.81
CA GLY A 310 10.28 -5.03 5.19
C GLY A 310 11.05 -3.71 5.32
N PHE A 311 10.92 -2.84 4.33
CA PHE A 311 11.58 -1.54 4.33
C PHE A 311 10.67 -0.42 3.80
N VAL A 312 10.96 0.80 4.25
CA VAL A 312 10.53 2.03 3.58
C VAL A 312 11.75 2.65 2.91
N ASN A 313 11.74 2.75 1.57
CA ASN A 313 12.71 3.57 0.85
C ASN A 313 12.24 5.03 0.86
N VAL A 314 13.16 5.94 1.13
CA VAL A 314 12.89 7.39 1.11
C VAL A 314 13.83 8.04 0.12
N TYR A 315 13.24 8.68 -0.89
CA TYR A 315 13.95 9.47 -1.89
C TYR A 315 13.69 10.96 -1.68
N GLU A 316 14.71 11.76 -1.85
CA GLU A 316 14.60 13.22 -1.94
C GLU A 316 14.69 13.64 -3.40
N GLU A 317 13.71 14.39 -3.88
CA GLU A 317 13.75 15.06 -5.14
C GLU A 317 14.63 16.33 -5.00
N THR A 318 15.84 16.30 -5.50
CA THR A 318 16.75 17.45 -5.46
C THR A 318 16.37 18.50 -6.50
N ASP A 319 15.92 18.06 -7.65
CA ASP A 319 15.20 18.82 -8.68
C ASP A 319 14.27 17.88 -9.46
N ALA A 320 13.57 18.41 -10.48
CA ALA A 320 12.55 17.62 -11.21
C ALA A 320 13.09 16.33 -11.84
N ASP A 321 14.36 16.25 -12.14
CA ASP A 321 14.97 15.13 -12.87
C ASP A 321 16.02 14.37 -12.06
N HIS A 322 16.29 14.79 -10.81
CA HIS A 322 17.29 14.15 -9.97
C HIS A 322 16.75 13.76 -8.59
N TYR A 323 16.96 12.50 -8.23
CA TYR A 323 16.48 11.89 -7.00
C TYR A 323 17.63 11.20 -6.27
N LYS A 324 17.68 11.38 -4.94
CA LYS A 324 18.70 10.77 -4.08
C LYS A 324 18.01 9.90 -3.05
N GLU A 325 18.40 8.63 -2.93
CA GLU A 325 17.97 7.82 -1.79
C GLU A 325 18.63 8.37 -0.52
N ILE A 326 17.79 8.81 0.42
CA ILE A 326 18.22 9.36 1.72
C ILE A 326 17.98 8.39 2.86
N GLY A 327 17.31 7.26 2.61
CA GLY A 327 17.13 6.20 3.61
C GLY A 327 16.43 4.97 3.09
N LYS A 328 16.85 3.81 3.62
CA LYS A 328 16.16 2.53 3.55
C LYS A 328 15.90 2.10 5.00
N ILE A 329 14.69 2.34 5.48
CA ILE A 329 14.29 2.24 6.89
C ILE A 329 13.65 0.88 7.14
N PRO A 330 14.17 0.05 8.07
CA PRO A 330 13.59 -1.25 8.34
C PRO A 330 12.23 -1.11 9.04
N THR A 331 11.29 -1.96 8.65
CA THR A 331 9.95 -2.08 9.21
C THR A 331 9.70 -3.49 9.73
N GLY A 332 9.29 -4.39 8.89
CA GLY A 332 9.03 -5.80 9.14
C GLY A 332 8.49 -6.46 7.88
N PRO A 333 8.53 -7.79 7.80
CA PRO A 333 8.03 -8.53 6.65
C PRO A 333 6.58 -8.14 6.34
N LEU A 334 6.27 -7.96 5.06
CA LEU A 334 4.94 -7.54 4.57
C LEU A 334 4.46 -6.18 5.09
N GLY A 335 5.34 -5.35 5.65
CA GLY A 335 5.06 -3.94 5.96
C GLY A 335 5.00 -3.11 4.66
N LYS A 336 4.00 -3.38 3.83
CA LYS A 336 3.84 -2.86 2.47
C LYS A 336 2.96 -1.61 2.38
N THR A 337 2.13 -1.39 3.40
CA THR A 337 1.17 -0.29 3.44
C THR A 337 1.65 0.83 4.34
N GLY A 338 1.65 2.04 3.82
CA GLY A 338 2.20 3.21 4.49
C GLY A 338 1.31 4.44 4.38
N LEU A 339 1.30 5.27 5.42
CA LEU A 339 0.54 6.50 5.49
C LEU A 339 1.40 7.65 5.98
N LEU A 340 1.53 8.70 5.19
CA LEU A 340 2.12 9.97 5.65
C LEU A 340 1.01 10.90 6.18
N VAL A 341 1.21 11.42 7.38
CA VAL A 341 0.34 12.44 7.99
C VAL A 341 1.15 13.71 8.23
N PRO A 342 1.23 14.62 7.24
CA PRO A 342 2.13 15.78 7.29
C PRO A 342 1.87 16.70 8.50
N SER A 343 0.61 16.89 8.88
CA SER A 343 0.24 17.74 10.02
C SER A 343 0.71 17.20 11.39
N LEU A 344 0.98 15.90 11.48
CA LEU A 344 1.59 15.26 12.65
C LEU A 344 3.11 15.13 12.51
N LYS A 345 3.64 15.32 11.31
CA LYS A 345 5.02 14.96 10.92
C LYS A 345 5.31 13.50 11.24
N GLU A 346 4.36 12.63 10.98
CA GLU A 346 4.45 11.20 11.26
C GLU A 346 4.18 10.38 10.01
N TYR A 347 4.90 9.25 9.91
CA TYR A 347 4.71 8.22 8.91
C TYR A 347 4.35 6.91 9.60
N PHE A 348 3.31 6.24 9.14
CA PHE A 348 2.77 5.02 9.72
C PHE A 348 3.00 3.85 8.76
N VAL A 349 3.33 2.67 9.28
CA VAL A 349 3.43 1.42 8.50
C VAL A 349 2.72 0.31 9.25
N ALA A 350 1.75 -0.32 8.62
CA ALA A 350 1.13 -1.52 9.15
C ALA A 350 2.00 -2.75 8.85
N VAL A 351 2.31 -3.52 9.90
CA VAL A 351 3.15 -4.72 9.81
C VAL A 351 2.36 -5.91 10.34
N PRO A 352 2.15 -6.95 9.51
CA PRO A 352 1.51 -8.19 9.94
C PRO A 352 2.26 -8.93 11.05
N PRO A 353 1.61 -9.86 11.76
CA PRO A 353 2.29 -10.68 12.74
C PRO A 353 3.40 -11.50 12.07
N HIS A 354 4.56 -11.59 12.71
CA HIS A 354 5.70 -12.34 12.21
C HIS A 354 6.58 -12.85 13.36
N GLY A 355 6.99 -14.10 13.30
CA GLY A 355 7.71 -14.74 14.41
C GLY A 355 6.93 -14.62 15.72
N SER A 356 7.53 -14.05 16.76
CA SER A 356 6.90 -13.76 18.05
C SER A 356 6.28 -12.36 18.17
N VAL A 357 6.31 -11.57 17.09
CA VAL A 357 5.80 -10.19 17.07
C VAL A 357 4.33 -10.20 16.66
N CYS A 358 3.47 -9.58 17.47
CA CYS A 358 2.08 -9.35 17.11
C CYS A 358 1.96 -8.35 15.95
N ALA A 359 0.79 -8.32 15.32
CA ALA A 359 0.50 -7.27 14.35
C ALA A 359 0.65 -5.89 14.98
N GLU A 360 1.27 -4.95 14.27
CA GLU A 360 1.54 -3.62 14.80
C GLU A 360 1.49 -2.55 13.71
N VAL A 361 1.21 -1.32 14.11
CA VAL A 361 1.50 -0.14 13.29
C VAL A 361 2.72 0.57 13.85
N LEU A 362 3.78 0.60 13.06
CA LEU A 362 4.98 1.36 13.36
C LEU A 362 4.73 2.84 13.07
N VAL A 363 5.11 3.72 13.99
CA VAL A 363 4.95 5.16 13.83
C VAL A 363 6.31 5.83 13.89
N PHE A 364 6.65 6.49 12.80
CA PHE A 364 7.93 7.17 12.65
C PHE A 364 7.72 8.69 12.66
N ALA A 365 8.61 9.41 13.35
CA ALA A 365 8.74 10.86 13.16
C ALA A 365 9.47 11.13 11.84
N VAL A 366 8.91 12.02 11.03
CA VAL A 366 9.56 12.55 9.82
C VAL A 366 10.58 13.62 10.25
N GLN A 367 11.84 13.46 9.85
CA GLN A 367 12.98 14.31 10.25
C GLN A 367 13.31 15.36 9.19
#